data_337af7dbce2d5a879000b12e6adbdc81
#
_entry.id   337af7dbce2d5a879000b12e6adbdc81
#
_cell.length_a   1.000
_cell.length_b   1.000
_cell.length_c   1.000
_cell.angle_alpha   90.00
_cell.angle_beta   90.00
_cell.angle_gamma   90.00
#
_symmetry.space_group_name_H-M   'P 1'
#
loop_
_entity.id
_entity.type
_entity.pdbx_description
1 polymer ?
#
loop_
_entity_poly.entity_id
_entity_poly.type
_entity_poly.pdbx_seq_one_letter_code
_entity_poly.pdbx_strand_id
1 'polypeptide(L)'
;MDITAGRFHAFCRFQMNDWERAVFNPINTDDPEYEKQSSRFKGIRGTCQRPVCAISIRPEGRVMEFYSCKTTEAKVSRAVYLPYPKIDKYGAVEICEKCYDAVIYTIAALVLTTFGDTEKSAALNELAKSVLI
;
A
#
# COMPACT_ATOMS: atom_id res chain seq x y z
N MET A 1 -2.67 -2.67 -14.24
CA MET A 1 -2.45 -1.22 -14.04
C MET A 1 -1.10 -1.04 -13.39
N ASP A 2 -0.22 -0.27 -14.02
CA ASP A 2 1.08 0.09 -13.44
C ASP A 2 0.85 1.16 -12.34
N ILE A 3 1.33 0.88 -11.12
CA ILE A 3 1.24 1.77 -9.96
C ILE A 3 2.61 2.30 -9.53
N THR A 4 3.66 1.94 -10.25
CA THR A 4 5.04 2.34 -9.94
C THR A 4 5.22 3.85 -10.11
N ALA A 5 4.69 4.41 -11.20
CA ALA A 5 4.81 5.82 -11.53
C ALA A 5 4.02 6.75 -10.58
N GLY A 6 3.01 6.21 -9.88
CA GLY A 6 2.10 6.98 -9.02
C GLY A 6 2.59 7.19 -7.59
N ARG A 7 3.85 6.89 -7.25
CA ARG A 7 4.38 6.99 -5.88
C ARG A 7 3.52 6.20 -4.86
N PHE A 8 2.96 5.10 -5.28
CA PHE A 8 2.09 4.25 -4.49
C PHE A 8 2.85 3.65 -3.30
N HIS A 9 2.37 3.92 -2.09
CA HIS A 9 2.89 3.32 -0.86
C HIS A 9 2.01 2.20 -0.37
N ALA A 10 0.73 2.47 -0.13
CA ALA A 10 -0.20 1.49 0.38
C ALA A 10 -1.57 1.61 -0.28
N PHE A 11 -2.22 0.47 -0.39
CA PHE A 11 -3.59 0.32 -0.89
C PHE A 11 -4.58 0.68 0.22
N CYS A 12 -5.62 1.42 -0.11
CA CYS A 12 -6.71 1.69 0.82
C CYS A 12 -8.05 1.16 0.30
N ARG A 13 -8.42 1.51 -0.93
CA ARG A 13 -9.70 1.10 -1.52
C ARG A 13 -9.62 1.14 -3.04
N PHE A 14 -10.17 0.12 -3.68
CA PHE A 14 -10.28 0.07 -5.12
C PHE A 14 -11.66 -0.45 -5.55
N GLN A 15 -12.21 0.11 -6.62
CA GLN A 15 -13.47 -0.33 -7.19
C GLN A 15 -13.49 -0.09 -8.70
N MET A 16 -13.90 -1.11 -9.44
CA MET A 16 -14.20 -0.99 -10.86
C MET A 16 -15.67 -0.65 -11.05
N ASN A 17 -16.03 -0.11 -12.22
CA ASN A 17 -17.37 0.30 -12.55
C ASN A 17 -18.39 -0.86 -12.63
N ASP A 18 -17.90 -2.08 -12.85
CA ASP A 18 -18.71 -3.30 -12.94
C ASP A 18 -18.72 -4.15 -11.67
N TRP A 19 -18.06 -3.67 -10.61
CA TRP A 19 -18.04 -4.34 -9.31
C TRP A 19 -19.14 -3.86 -8.38
N GLU A 20 -19.80 -4.80 -7.73
CA GLU A 20 -20.83 -4.50 -6.71
C GLU A 20 -20.21 -4.05 -5.38
N ARG A 21 -18.94 -4.35 -5.12
CA ARG A 21 -18.22 -4.01 -3.89
C ARG A 21 -16.84 -3.42 -4.19
N ALA A 22 -16.37 -2.60 -3.28
CA ALA A 22 -14.97 -2.20 -3.27
C ALA A 22 -14.08 -3.27 -2.64
N VAL A 23 -12.83 -3.33 -3.06
CA VAL A 23 -11.77 -4.12 -2.43
C VAL A 23 -10.97 -3.18 -1.52
N PHE A 24 -10.74 -3.62 -0.29
CA PHE A 24 -9.95 -2.89 0.72
C PHE A 24 -8.60 -3.54 1.01
N ASN A 25 -8.50 -4.86 0.79
CA ASN A 25 -7.28 -5.63 1.01
C ASN A 25 -6.91 -6.35 -0.29
N PRO A 26 -5.86 -5.93 -0.99
CA PRO A 26 -5.35 -6.67 -2.13
C PRO A 26 -4.61 -7.92 -1.63
N ILE A 27 -4.62 -8.97 -2.44
CA ILE A 27 -3.80 -10.15 -2.20
C ILE A 27 -2.42 -9.98 -2.82
N ASN A 28 -1.43 -10.68 -2.29
CA ASN A 28 -0.09 -10.78 -2.86
C ASN A 28 0.03 -12.02 -3.74
N THR A 29 1.08 -12.10 -4.53
CA THR A 29 1.32 -13.25 -5.43
C THR A 29 1.62 -14.57 -4.71
N ASP A 30 2.06 -14.51 -3.46
CA ASP A 30 2.30 -15.65 -2.57
C ASP A 30 1.06 -16.09 -1.79
N ASP A 31 -0.05 -15.35 -1.90
CA ASP A 31 -1.33 -15.73 -1.29
C ASP A 31 -1.94 -16.92 -2.05
N PRO A 32 -2.40 -17.98 -1.37
CA PRO A 32 -3.08 -19.11 -2.00
C PRO A 32 -4.31 -18.73 -2.84
N GLU A 33 -4.95 -17.59 -2.53
CA GLU A 33 -6.06 -17.06 -3.31
C GLU A 33 -5.62 -16.54 -4.69
N TYR A 34 -4.33 -16.19 -4.86
CA TYR A 34 -3.82 -15.68 -6.14
C TYR A 34 -3.90 -16.74 -7.24
N GLU A 35 -3.47 -17.96 -6.96
CA GLU A 35 -3.52 -19.07 -7.92
C GLU A 35 -4.96 -19.42 -8.33
N LYS A 36 -5.89 -19.26 -7.40
CA LYS A 36 -7.32 -19.52 -7.66
C LYS A 36 -7.91 -18.58 -8.71
N GLN A 37 -7.33 -17.40 -8.92
CA GLN A 37 -7.82 -16.44 -9.91
C GLN A 37 -7.66 -16.93 -11.35
N SER A 38 -6.74 -17.85 -11.63
CA SER A 38 -6.58 -18.52 -12.92
C SER A 38 -7.56 -19.67 -13.17
N SER A 39 -8.34 -20.06 -12.15
CA SER A 39 -9.27 -21.18 -12.23
C SER A 39 -10.38 -20.95 -13.27
N ARG A 40 -10.74 -22.02 -13.99
CA ARG A 40 -11.90 -22.03 -14.89
C ARG A 40 -13.24 -22.00 -14.15
N PHE A 41 -13.24 -22.41 -12.88
CA PHE A 41 -14.46 -22.49 -12.06
C PHE A 41 -14.80 -21.12 -11.46
N LYS A 42 -15.93 -20.55 -11.86
CA LYS A 42 -16.40 -19.24 -11.42
C LYS A 42 -16.62 -19.15 -9.89
N GLY A 43 -16.89 -20.27 -9.22
CA GLY A 43 -17.10 -20.31 -7.77
C GLY A 43 -15.80 -20.18 -6.94
N ILE A 44 -14.64 -20.41 -7.56
CA ILE A 44 -13.33 -20.41 -6.89
C ILE A 44 -12.64 -19.06 -7.10
N ARG A 45 -12.73 -18.48 -8.28
CA ARG A 45 -12.14 -17.17 -8.59
C ARG A 45 -13.02 -16.01 -8.17
N GLY A 46 -12.44 -14.82 -8.10
CA GLY A 46 -13.18 -13.59 -7.88
C GLY A 46 -14.29 -13.35 -8.93
N THR A 47 -15.35 -12.70 -8.53
CA THR A 47 -16.48 -12.30 -9.36
C THR A 47 -16.81 -10.83 -9.14
N CYS A 48 -17.68 -10.22 -9.93
CA CYS A 48 -18.11 -8.83 -9.72
C CYS A 48 -18.78 -8.60 -8.36
N GLN A 49 -19.36 -9.65 -7.78
CA GLN A 49 -19.95 -9.63 -6.42
C GLN A 49 -18.89 -9.83 -5.32
N ARG A 50 -17.82 -10.55 -5.64
CA ARG A 50 -16.68 -10.80 -4.75
C ARG A 50 -15.39 -10.48 -5.51
N PRO A 51 -15.14 -9.20 -5.78
CA PRO A 51 -14.00 -8.80 -6.57
C PRO A 51 -12.69 -9.04 -5.83
N VAL A 52 -11.64 -9.33 -6.60
CA VAL A 52 -10.28 -9.55 -6.09
C VAL A 52 -9.32 -8.64 -6.84
N CYS A 53 -8.43 -7.99 -6.09
CA CYS A 53 -7.27 -7.30 -6.61
C CYS A 53 -6.02 -8.00 -6.11
N ALA A 54 -4.99 -8.08 -6.92
CA ALA A 54 -3.68 -8.53 -6.50
C ALA A 54 -2.62 -7.46 -6.78
N ILE A 55 -1.60 -7.39 -5.93
CA ILE A 55 -0.40 -6.61 -6.18
C ILE A 55 0.71 -7.58 -6.52
N SER A 56 1.23 -7.49 -7.74
CA SER A 56 2.37 -8.25 -8.20
C SER A 56 3.59 -7.35 -8.41
N ILE A 57 4.77 -7.91 -8.15
CA ILE A 57 6.06 -7.27 -8.42
C ILE A 57 6.58 -7.89 -9.70
N ARG A 58 6.73 -7.08 -10.75
CA ARG A 58 7.26 -7.47 -12.05
C ARG A 58 8.58 -6.75 -12.31
N PRO A 59 9.38 -7.17 -13.29
CA PRO A 59 10.62 -6.46 -13.65
C PRO A 59 10.41 -4.97 -13.96
N GLU A 60 9.24 -4.62 -14.49
CA GLU A 60 8.84 -3.26 -14.84
C GLU A 60 8.40 -2.43 -13.62
N GLY A 61 8.15 -3.08 -12.46
CA GLY A 61 7.70 -2.43 -11.25
C GLY A 61 6.49 -3.10 -10.60
N ARG A 62 5.80 -2.36 -9.74
CA ARG A 62 4.58 -2.84 -9.07
C ARG A 62 3.38 -2.72 -10.00
N VAL A 63 2.66 -3.81 -10.17
CA VAL A 63 1.47 -3.88 -11.00
C VAL A 63 0.27 -4.29 -10.16
N MET A 64 -0.84 -3.58 -10.33
CA MET A 64 -2.11 -3.98 -9.77
C MET A 64 -2.91 -4.75 -10.81
N GLU A 65 -3.27 -5.97 -10.45
CA GLU A 65 -4.05 -6.89 -11.26
C GLU A 65 -5.49 -6.91 -10.74
N PHE A 66 -6.44 -6.80 -11.65
CA PHE A 66 -7.87 -6.85 -11.34
C PHE A 66 -8.46 -8.12 -11.92
N TYR A 67 -9.02 -8.90 -11.05
CA TYR A 67 -9.77 -10.09 -11.43
C TYR A 67 -11.25 -9.80 -11.25
N SER A 68 -12.10 -10.44 -12.03
CA SER A 68 -13.54 -10.32 -11.89
C SER A 68 -14.19 -9.19 -12.68
N CYS A 69 -13.51 -8.63 -13.66
CA CYS A 69 -14.13 -7.69 -14.60
C CYS A 69 -15.00 -8.45 -15.61
N LYS A 70 -16.19 -7.92 -15.91
CA LYS A 70 -17.10 -8.52 -16.90
C LYS A 70 -16.62 -8.29 -18.33
N THR A 71 -15.98 -7.16 -18.57
CA THR A 71 -15.52 -6.74 -19.89
C THR A 71 -14.09 -6.24 -19.85
N THR A 72 -13.43 -6.26 -21.00
CA THR A 72 -12.09 -5.65 -21.16
C THR A 72 -12.12 -4.11 -21.11
N GLU A 73 -13.30 -3.51 -21.17
CA GLU A 73 -13.53 -2.06 -21.10
C GLU A 73 -13.83 -1.59 -19.66
N ALA A 74 -13.73 -2.47 -18.67
CA ALA A 74 -13.93 -2.11 -17.29
C ALA A 74 -12.95 -0.99 -16.86
N LYS A 75 -13.49 0.05 -16.23
CA LYS A 75 -12.71 1.23 -15.79
C LYS A 75 -12.71 1.33 -14.28
N VAL A 76 -11.64 1.87 -13.76
CA VAL A 76 -11.56 2.20 -12.32
C VAL A 76 -12.57 3.32 -12.03
N SER A 77 -13.55 3.03 -11.19
CA SER A 77 -14.54 4.00 -10.74
C SER A 77 -14.06 4.77 -9.51
N ARG A 78 -13.32 4.10 -8.62
CA ARG A 78 -12.76 4.72 -7.43
C ARG A 78 -11.45 4.04 -7.04
N ALA A 79 -10.42 4.85 -6.80
CA ALA A 79 -9.14 4.42 -6.28
C ALA A 79 -8.74 5.34 -5.13
N VAL A 80 -8.41 4.75 -3.98
CA VAL A 80 -7.85 5.46 -2.83
C VAL A 80 -6.61 4.71 -2.40
N TYR A 81 -5.51 5.41 -2.31
CA TYR A 81 -4.23 4.84 -1.88
C TYR A 81 -3.40 5.90 -1.12
N LEU A 82 -2.48 5.45 -0.32
CA LEU A 82 -1.47 6.30 0.31
C LEU A 82 -0.28 6.45 -0.64
N PRO A 83 0.03 7.67 -1.08
CA PRO A 83 1.27 7.90 -1.82
C PRO A 83 2.46 7.98 -0.88
N TYR A 84 3.67 7.76 -1.40
CA TYR A 84 4.88 8.20 -0.72
C TYR A 84 4.89 9.73 -0.59
N PRO A 85 5.38 10.26 0.53
CA PRO A 85 5.45 11.71 0.72
C PRO A 85 6.31 12.36 -0.39
N LYS A 86 5.91 13.55 -0.80
CA LYS A 86 6.67 14.33 -1.76
C LYS A 86 7.82 15.04 -1.04
N ILE A 87 9.00 14.96 -1.64
CA ILE A 87 10.14 15.78 -1.24
C ILE A 87 10.22 16.92 -2.26
N ASP A 88 10.18 18.14 -1.79
CA ASP A 88 10.32 19.30 -2.66
C ASP A 88 11.78 19.52 -3.10
N LYS A 89 12.01 20.50 -3.96
CA LYS A 89 13.33 20.84 -4.46
C LYS A 89 14.30 21.37 -3.39
N TYR A 90 13.82 21.70 -2.21
CA TYR A 90 14.59 22.16 -1.06
C TYR A 90 14.80 21.09 -0.02
N GLY A 91 14.32 19.88 -0.26
CA GLY A 91 14.40 18.76 0.66
C GLY A 91 13.32 18.74 1.75
N ALA A 92 12.34 19.64 1.68
CA ALA A 92 11.22 19.63 2.61
C ALA A 92 10.24 18.50 2.29
N VAL A 93 9.72 17.88 3.32
CA VAL A 93 8.74 16.77 3.24
C VAL A 93 7.44 17.22 3.88
N GLU A 94 6.36 17.08 3.15
CA GLU A 94 5.02 17.32 3.68
C GLU A 94 4.56 16.09 4.47
N ILE A 95 4.34 16.26 5.76
CA ILE A 95 3.88 15.21 6.67
C ILE A 95 2.64 15.66 7.44
N CYS A 96 1.84 14.70 7.88
CA CYS A 96 0.70 14.95 8.74
C CYS A 96 1.17 15.48 10.12
N GLU A 97 0.46 16.48 10.67
CA GLU A 97 0.78 17.07 11.97
C GLU A 97 0.91 16.01 13.07
N LYS A 98 0.01 15.01 13.09
CA LYS A 98 0.07 13.89 14.06
C LYS A 98 1.33 13.03 13.93
N CYS A 99 1.98 13.03 12.77
CA CYS A 99 3.20 12.24 12.55
C CYS A 99 4.48 13.03 12.85
N TYR A 100 4.38 14.33 13.15
CA TYR A 100 5.53 15.20 13.29
C TYR A 100 6.46 14.75 14.40
N ASP A 101 5.95 14.54 15.60
CA ASP A 101 6.74 14.08 16.75
C ASP A 101 7.34 12.69 16.53
N ALA A 102 6.58 11.78 15.91
CA ALA A 102 7.08 10.46 15.57
C ALA A 102 8.29 10.51 14.62
N VAL A 103 8.25 11.41 13.65
CA VAL A 103 9.37 11.61 12.70
C VAL A 103 10.59 12.17 13.44
N ILE A 104 10.42 13.16 14.33
CA ILE A 104 11.50 13.73 15.13
C ILE A 104 12.14 12.66 16.01
N TYR A 105 11.35 11.89 16.75
CA TYR A 105 11.88 10.82 17.60
C TYR A 105 12.60 9.74 16.80
N THR A 106 12.09 9.38 15.62
CA THR A 106 12.74 8.40 14.75
C THR A 106 14.11 8.91 14.24
N ILE A 107 14.17 10.18 13.80
CA ILE A 107 15.43 10.79 13.37
C ILE A 107 16.44 10.84 14.52
N ALA A 108 16.02 11.27 15.71
CA ALA A 108 16.87 11.31 16.88
C ALA A 108 17.37 9.91 17.27
N ALA A 109 16.53 8.89 17.18
CA ALA A 109 16.92 7.49 17.41
C ALA A 109 17.99 7.03 16.42
N LEU A 110 17.85 7.35 15.12
CA LEU A 110 18.84 7.03 14.10
C LEU A 110 20.18 7.70 14.39
N VAL A 111 20.19 8.97 14.78
CA VAL A 111 21.39 9.70 15.15
C VAL A 111 22.07 9.02 16.35
N LEU A 112 21.33 8.69 17.41
CA LEU A 112 21.90 8.01 18.58
C LEU A 112 22.47 6.63 18.24
N THR A 113 21.84 5.91 17.33
CA THR A 113 22.36 4.63 16.84
C THR A 113 23.74 4.81 16.19
N THR A 114 23.95 5.88 15.42
CA THR A 114 25.26 6.16 14.78
C THR A 114 26.33 6.51 15.80
N PHE A 115 25.97 7.03 16.96
CA PHE A 115 26.89 7.29 18.08
C PHE A 115 27.05 6.08 19.03
N GLY A 116 26.39 4.96 18.76
CA GLY A 116 26.50 3.75 19.55
C GLY A 116 25.61 3.71 20.81
N ASP A 117 24.77 4.72 21.06
CA ASP A 117 23.83 4.76 22.19
C ASP A 117 22.54 4.01 21.84
N THR A 118 22.63 2.68 21.85
CA THR A 118 21.51 1.82 21.44
C THR A 118 20.35 1.83 22.42
N GLU A 119 20.61 2.06 23.71
CA GLU A 119 19.58 2.09 24.76
C GLU A 119 18.64 3.29 24.58
N LYS A 120 19.21 4.50 24.43
CA LYS A 120 18.42 5.70 24.18
C LYS A 120 17.75 5.68 22.83
N SER A 121 18.39 5.11 21.81
CA SER A 121 17.79 4.90 20.51
C SER A 121 16.54 4.03 20.58
N ALA A 122 16.60 2.92 21.32
CA ALA A 122 15.44 2.04 21.53
C ALA A 122 14.30 2.77 22.26
N ALA A 123 14.61 3.54 23.31
CA ALA A 123 13.60 4.31 24.03
C ALA A 123 12.90 5.35 23.13
N LEU A 124 13.65 6.05 22.27
CA LEU A 124 13.07 7.00 21.33
C LEU A 124 12.21 6.33 20.24
N ASN A 125 12.58 5.15 19.77
CA ASN A 125 11.77 4.38 18.84
C ASN A 125 10.43 3.95 19.47
N GLU A 126 10.41 3.58 20.75
CA GLU A 126 9.16 3.27 21.44
C GLU A 126 8.29 4.52 21.64
N LEU A 127 8.89 5.68 21.95
CA LEU A 127 8.18 6.95 21.98
C LEU A 127 7.57 7.30 20.62
N ALA A 128 8.34 7.12 19.51
CA ALA A 128 7.83 7.36 18.16
C ALA A 128 6.60 6.51 17.84
N LYS A 129 6.58 5.25 18.25
CA LYS A 129 5.42 4.37 18.08
C LYS A 129 4.23 4.83 18.94
N SER A 130 4.46 5.26 20.18
CA SER A 130 3.39 5.63 21.11
C SER A 130 2.60 6.86 20.65
N VAL A 131 3.24 7.80 19.94
CA VAL A 131 2.55 9.01 19.45
C VAL A 131 1.78 8.79 18.14
N LEU A 132 1.92 7.64 17.49
CA LEU A 132 1.19 7.26 16.27
C LEU A 132 -0.14 6.55 16.56
N ILE A 133 -0.40 6.17 17.79
CA ILE A 133 -1.64 5.53 18.25
C ILE A 133 -2.62 6.62 18.66
#